data_581c303dbc3b21e097bda58fc4e5e268
#
_entry.id   581c303dbc3b21e097bda58fc4e5e268
#
_cell.length_a   1.000
_cell.length_b   1.000
_cell.length_c   1.000
_cell.angle_alpha   90.00
_cell.angle_beta   90.00
_cell.angle_gamma   90.00
#
_symmetry.space_group_name_H-M   'P 1'
#
loop_
_entity.id
_entity.type
_entity.pdbx_description
1 polymer ?
#
loop_
_entity_poly.entity_id
_entity_poly.type
_entity_poly.pdbx_seq_one_letter_code
_entity_poly.pdbx_strand_id
1 'polypeptide(L)'
;MNDPKKIFQLLGMAARARMIITGEELVIREVRNGSAHLVIVSEDASNNTMKKLTDKCLYYNVEKHDFGSREDLGHAIGKESRVVLALTDAGFARKLSGLLNEFNRGWANDENTCTRIREKGESVE
;
A
#
# COMPACT_ATOMS: atom_id res chain seq x y z
N MET A 1 -13.01 14.59 -4.93
CA MET A 1 -13.29 13.37 -5.71
C MET A 1 -12.07 12.49 -5.76
N ASN A 2 -12.26 11.24 -5.43
CA ASN A 2 -11.14 10.31 -5.37
C ASN A 2 -10.83 9.76 -6.76
N ASP A 3 -9.63 10.02 -7.23
CA ASP A 3 -9.24 9.63 -8.57
C ASP A 3 -8.03 8.70 -8.47
N PRO A 4 -8.19 7.41 -8.80
CA PRO A 4 -7.07 6.48 -8.72
C PRO A 4 -5.91 6.85 -9.64
N LYS A 5 -6.16 7.65 -10.67
CA LYS A 5 -5.08 8.07 -11.56
C LYS A 5 -3.98 8.81 -10.82
N LYS A 6 -4.35 9.63 -9.83
CA LYS A 6 -3.34 10.37 -9.06
C LYS A 6 -2.45 9.41 -8.29
N ILE A 7 -3.05 8.35 -7.77
CA ILE A 7 -2.28 7.36 -7.02
C ILE A 7 -1.28 6.68 -7.96
N PHE A 8 -1.75 6.25 -9.13
CA PHE A 8 -0.87 5.59 -10.08
C PHE A 8 0.22 6.54 -10.59
N GLN A 9 -0.11 7.80 -10.82
CA GLN A 9 0.90 8.77 -11.26
C GLN A 9 1.98 8.95 -10.21
N LEU A 10 1.59 9.04 -8.96
CA LEU A 10 2.55 9.23 -7.88
C LEU A 10 3.43 7.99 -7.72
N LEU A 11 2.85 6.80 -7.90
CA LEU A 11 3.64 5.57 -7.90
C LEU A 11 4.67 5.59 -9.01
N GLY A 12 4.29 6.05 -10.20
CA GLY A 12 5.24 6.14 -11.29
C GLY A 12 6.38 7.10 -11.00
N MET A 13 6.07 8.21 -10.37
CA MET A 13 7.10 9.17 -9.99
C MET A 13 8.05 8.58 -8.96
N ALA A 14 7.49 7.88 -7.96
CA ALA A 14 8.32 7.25 -6.94
C ALA A 14 9.22 6.17 -7.54
N ALA A 15 8.70 5.43 -8.52
CA ALA A 15 9.50 4.40 -9.17
C ALA A 15 10.67 5.02 -9.93
N ARG A 16 10.41 6.12 -10.63
CA ARG A 16 11.48 6.80 -11.35
C ARG A 16 12.53 7.37 -10.41
N ALA A 17 12.11 7.74 -9.20
CA ALA A 17 13.05 8.22 -8.18
C ALA A 17 13.70 7.08 -7.41
N ARG A 18 13.39 5.84 -7.76
CA ARG A 18 13.94 4.64 -7.13
C ARG A 18 13.58 4.55 -5.65
N MET A 19 12.36 4.97 -5.33
CA MET A 19 11.84 4.94 -3.97
C MET A 19 10.82 3.86 -3.77
N ILE A 20 10.75 2.88 -4.68
CA ILE A 20 9.83 1.76 -4.60
C ILE A 20 10.60 0.45 -4.68
N ILE A 21 10.24 -0.49 -3.83
CA ILE A 21 10.69 -1.87 -3.95
C ILE A 21 9.48 -2.75 -4.20
N THR A 22 9.70 -3.88 -4.82
CA THR A 22 8.63 -4.81 -5.15
C THR A 22 9.03 -6.22 -4.76
N GLY A 23 8.02 -7.09 -4.67
CA GLY A 23 8.26 -8.47 -4.35
C GLY A 23 8.04 -8.75 -2.88
N GLU A 24 7.40 -9.88 -2.62
CA GLU A 24 6.96 -10.19 -1.25
C GLU A 24 8.13 -10.28 -0.28
N GLU A 25 9.17 -11.01 -0.66
CA GLU A 25 10.30 -11.23 0.25
C GLU A 25 11.06 -9.95 0.54
N LEU A 26 11.31 -9.17 -0.51
CA LEU A 26 12.06 -7.93 -0.34
C LEU A 26 11.26 -6.92 0.49
N VAL A 27 9.96 -6.82 0.20
CA VAL A 27 9.11 -5.90 0.95
C VAL A 27 9.07 -6.28 2.43
N ILE A 28 8.93 -7.58 2.72
CA ILE A 28 8.91 -8.02 4.11
C ILE A 28 10.23 -7.71 4.80
N ARG A 29 11.33 -7.91 4.09
CA ARG A 29 12.64 -7.59 4.67
C ARG A 29 12.74 -6.11 5.02
N GLU A 30 12.27 -5.24 4.13
CA GLU A 30 12.37 -3.81 4.38
C GLU A 30 11.36 -3.33 5.41
N VAL A 31 10.22 -4.00 5.52
CA VAL A 31 9.30 -3.74 6.62
C VAL A 31 9.99 -4.05 7.95
N ARG A 32 10.66 -5.18 8.01
CA ARG A 32 11.36 -5.60 9.24
C ARG A 32 12.49 -4.64 9.58
N ASN A 33 13.20 -4.14 8.56
CA ASN A 33 14.32 -3.24 8.78
C ASN A 33 13.91 -1.81 9.11
N GLY A 34 12.64 -1.48 8.91
CA GLY A 34 12.19 -0.11 9.14
C GLY A 34 12.37 0.80 7.94
N SER A 35 12.79 0.26 6.79
CA SER A 35 12.98 1.06 5.59
C SER A 35 11.70 1.29 4.80
N ALA A 36 10.72 0.42 4.95
CA ALA A 36 9.46 0.55 4.25
C ALA A 36 8.52 1.43 5.06
N HIS A 37 8.04 2.50 4.43
CA HIS A 37 7.16 3.44 5.11
C HIS A 37 5.70 3.24 4.77
N LEU A 38 5.42 2.55 3.66
CA LEU A 38 4.05 2.28 3.23
C LEU A 38 4.09 1.06 2.33
N VAL A 39 3.16 0.15 2.54
CA VAL A 39 3.05 -1.06 1.72
C VAL A 39 1.73 -1.04 0.99
N ILE A 40 1.76 -1.38 -0.30
CA ILE A 40 0.55 -1.49 -1.11
C ILE A 40 0.50 -2.91 -1.65
N VAL A 41 -0.64 -3.57 -1.44
CA VAL A 41 -0.85 -4.94 -1.89
C VAL A 41 -2.00 -4.92 -2.89
N SER A 42 -1.85 -5.63 -4.01
CA SER A 42 -2.92 -5.68 -4.99
C SER A 42 -4.14 -6.36 -4.39
N GLU A 43 -5.32 -5.93 -4.83
CA GLU A 43 -6.56 -6.49 -4.32
C GLU A 43 -6.76 -7.95 -4.74
N ASP A 44 -6.06 -8.36 -5.81
CA ASP A 44 -6.15 -9.72 -6.30
C ASP A 44 -5.00 -10.61 -5.83
N ALA A 45 -4.33 -10.20 -4.75
CA ALA A 45 -3.27 -11.01 -4.16
C ALA A 45 -3.86 -12.28 -3.55
N SER A 46 -3.06 -13.34 -3.51
CA SER A 46 -3.52 -14.57 -2.89
C SER A 46 -3.76 -14.36 -1.40
N ASN A 47 -4.60 -15.23 -0.83
CA ASN A 47 -4.90 -15.12 0.60
C ASN A 47 -3.63 -15.27 1.45
N ASN A 48 -2.72 -16.15 1.03
CA ASN A 48 -1.47 -16.33 1.77
C ASN A 48 -0.63 -15.05 1.77
N THR A 49 -0.49 -14.43 0.60
CA THR A 49 0.28 -13.19 0.50
C THR A 49 -0.38 -12.08 1.30
N MET A 50 -1.69 -11.94 1.15
CA MET A 50 -2.43 -10.90 1.86
C MET A 50 -2.26 -11.04 3.36
N LYS A 51 -2.43 -12.26 3.87
CA LYS A 51 -2.31 -12.50 5.30
C LYS A 51 -0.88 -12.24 5.79
N LYS A 52 0.10 -12.71 5.03
CA LYS A 52 1.50 -12.55 5.44
C LYS A 52 1.86 -11.08 5.53
N LEU A 53 1.49 -10.30 4.51
CA LEU A 53 1.81 -8.88 4.51
C LEU A 53 1.06 -8.14 5.60
N THR A 54 -0.21 -8.49 5.81
CA THR A 54 -0.99 -7.87 6.88
C THR A 54 -0.35 -8.14 8.23
N ASP A 55 0.03 -9.39 8.48
CA ASP A 55 0.64 -9.74 9.76
C ASP A 55 1.94 -9.00 9.99
N LYS A 56 2.79 -8.95 8.98
CA LYS A 56 4.09 -8.29 9.13
C LYS A 56 3.94 -6.78 9.30
N CYS A 57 3.04 -6.17 8.53
CA CYS A 57 2.85 -4.73 8.65
C CYS A 57 2.26 -4.37 10.00
N LEU A 58 1.35 -5.19 10.53
CA LEU A 58 0.82 -4.96 11.86
C LEU A 58 1.90 -5.11 12.92
N TYR A 59 2.69 -6.16 12.81
CA TYR A 59 3.73 -6.42 13.81
C TYR A 59 4.76 -5.31 13.87
N TYR A 60 5.16 -4.80 12.70
CA TYR A 60 6.19 -3.77 12.64
C TYR A 60 5.61 -2.36 12.54
N ASN A 61 4.30 -2.23 12.64
CA ASN A 61 3.60 -0.96 12.66
C ASN A 61 3.85 -0.14 11.39
N VAL A 62 3.69 -0.79 10.24
CA VAL A 62 3.83 -0.14 8.94
C VAL A 62 2.45 -0.04 8.31
N GLU A 63 2.14 1.12 7.75
CA GLU A 63 0.86 1.36 7.10
C GLU A 63 0.75 0.49 5.83
N LYS A 64 -0.40 -0.12 5.64
CA LYS A 64 -0.64 -1.00 4.51
C LYS A 64 -2.00 -0.68 3.89
N HIS A 65 -2.05 -0.70 2.57
CA HIS A 65 -3.28 -0.51 1.83
C HIS A 65 -3.43 -1.58 0.77
N ASP A 66 -4.65 -2.02 0.53
CA ASP A 66 -4.98 -2.89 -0.59
C ASP A 66 -5.53 -2.02 -1.69
N PHE A 67 -4.91 -2.03 -2.85
CA PHE A 67 -5.29 -1.10 -3.91
C PHE A 67 -4.89 -1.61 -5.28
N GLY A 68 -5.83 -1.59 -6.21
CA GLY A 68 -5.57 -1.89 -7.59
C GLY A 68 -5.34 -3.36 -7.88
N SER A 69 -5.19 -3.68 -9.14
CA SER A 69 -4.85 -5.03 -9.55
C SER A 69 -3.33 -5.14 -9.70
N ARG A 70 -2.85 -6.38 -9.76
CA ARG A 70 -1.42 -6.60 -9.96
C ARG A 70 -0.95 -6.01 -11.29
N GLU A 71 -1.80 -6.06 -12.31
CA GLU A 71 -1.44 -5.46 -13.59
C GLU A 71 -1.34 -3.94 -13.49
N ASP A 72 -2.31 -3.34 -12.80
CA ASP A 72 -2.30 -1.88 -12.66
C ASP A 72 -1.10 -1.40 -11.86
N LEU A 73 -0.78 -2.10 -10.77
CA LEU A 73 0.37 -1.71 -9.96
C LEU A 73 1.67 -1.85 -10.75
N GLY A 74 1.82 -2.97 -11.45
CA GLY A 74 3.01 -3.17 -12.25
C GLY A 74 3.13 -2.12 -13.33
N HIS A 75 2.03 -1.87 -14.04
CA HIS A 75 2.03 -0.89 -15.11
C HIS A 75 2.41 0.51 -14.59
N ALA A 76 1.89 0.87 -13.43
CA ALA A 76 2.15 2.20 -12.88
C ALA A 76 3.64 2.44 -12.65
N ILE A 77 4.39 1.41 -12.32
CA ILE A 77 5.83 1.57 -12.04
C ILE A 77 6.68 1.13 -13.21
N GLY A 78 6.07 0.88 -14.38
CA GLY A 78 6.82 0.53 -15.58
C GLY A 78 7.33 -0.91 -15.59
N LYS A 79 6.64 -1.80 -14.92
CA LYS A 79 7.01 -3.20 -14.81
C LYS A 79 5.88 -4.09 -15.24
N GLU A 80 6.13 -5.39 -15.25
CA GLU A 80 5.06 -6.36 -15.41
C GLU A 80 4.24 -6.40 -14.13
N SER A 81 3.29 -7.31 -14.03
CA SER A 81 2.41 -7.36 -12.87
C SER A 81 3.21 -7.44 -11.57
N ARG A 82 2.72 -6.74 -10.57
CA ARG A 82 3.35 -6.71 -9.25
C ARG A 82 2.26 -6.80 -8.19
N VAL A 83 2.41 -7.73 -7.28
CA VAL A 83 1.40 -7.96 -6.24
C VAL A 83 1.65 -7.07 -5.03
N VAL A 84 2.93 -6.78 -4.72
CA VAL A 84 3.30 -6.05 -3.51
C VAL A 84 4.31 -4.97 -3.86
N LEU A 85 4.05 -3.77 -3.36
CA LEU A 85 4.96 -2.64 -3.49
C LEU A 85 5.20 -2.05 -2.11
N ALA A 86 6.37 -1.43 -1.93
CA ALA A 86 6.63 -0.67 -0.72
C ALA A 86 7.35 0.62 -1.07
N LEU A 87 6.99 1.68 -0.38
CA LEU A 87 7.61 2.98 -0.54
C LEU A 87 8.71 3.12 0.49
N THR A 88 9.91 3.46 0.03
CA THR A 88 11.06 3.61 0.93
C THR A 88 11.37 5.06 1.24
N ASP A 89 10.53 5.97 0.75
CA ASP A 89 10.69 7.39 1.01
C ASP A 89 9.49 7.90 1.79
N ALA A 90 9.74 8.56 2.91
CA ALA A 90 8.67 9.04 3.78
C ALA A 90 7.79 10.08 3.09
N GLY A 91 8.38 10.92 2.24
CA GLY A 91 7.61 11.95 1.55
C GLY A 91 6.58 11.38 0.58
N PHE A 92 7.03 10.45 -0.28
CA PHE A 92 6.11 9.77 -1.17
C PHE A 92 5.09 8.96 -0.40
N ALA A 93 5.53 8.29 0.65
CA ALA A 93 4.63 7.46 1.45
C ALA A 93 3.51 8.32 2.06
N ARG A 94 3.87 9.50 2.57
CA ARG A 94 2.87 10.38 3.18
C ARG A 94 1.85 10.85 2.16
N LYS A 95 2.30 11.25 0.98
CA LYS A 95 1.37 11.70 -0.06
C LYS A 95 0.47 10.57 -0.52
N LEU A 96 1.04 9.40 -0.72
CA LEU A 96 0.25 8.25 -1.13
C LEU A 96 -0.72 7.84 -0.04
N SER A 97 -0.29 7.88 1.21
CA SER A 97 -1.16 7.56 2.32
C SER A 97 -2.39 8.46 2.32
N GLY A 98 -2.18 9.76 2.11
CA GLY A 98 -3.29 10.69 2.05
C GLY A 98 -4.26 10.38 0.93
N LEU A 99 -3.74 10.11 -0.26
CA LEU A 99 -4.58 9.79 -1.41
C LEU A 99 -5.32 8.47 -1.22
N LEU A 100 -4.63 7.47 -0.68
CA LEU A 100 -5.24 6.16 -0.46
C LEU A 100 -6.32 6.24 0.61
N ASN A 101 -6.09 7.02 1.66
CA ASN A 101 -7.10 7.20 2.69
C ASN A 101 -8.33 7.92 2.15
N GLU A 102 -8.12 8.92 1.33
CA GLU A 102 -9.25 9.60 0.70
C GLU A 102 -10.03 8.67 -0.21
N PHE A 103 -9.32 7.88 -0.99
CA PHE A 103 -9.96 6.92 -1.89
C PHE A 103 -10.78 5.91 -1.10
N ASN A 104 -10.19 5.35 -0.04
CA ASN A 104 -10.87 4.36 0.78
C ASN A 104 -12.04 4.97 1.54
N ARG A 105 -11.89 6.20 2.00
CA ARG A 105 -12.96 6.86 2.73
C ARG A 105 -14.16 7.11 1.84
N GLY A 106 -13.92 7.57 0.62
CA GLY A 106 -15.00 7.79 -0.31
C GLY A 106 -15.69 6.50 -0.69
N TRP A 107 -14.92 5.44 -0.79
CA TRP A 107 -15.42 4.13 -1.15
C TRP A 107 -16.17 3.48 0.00
N ALA A 108 -15.64 3.60 1.22
CA ALA A 108 -16.19 2.93 2.40
C ALA A 108 -17.12 3.82 3.18
N ASN A 109 -17.54 4.88 2.60
CA ASN A 109 -18.35 5.85 3.29
C ASN A 109 -19.62 5.26 3.86
N ASP A 110 -20.03 4.19 3.31
CA ASP A 110 -21.22 3.54 3.74
C ASP A 110 -20.98 2.53 4.78
N GLU A 111 -19.91 2.49 5.35
CA GLU A 111 -19.72 1.62 6.38
C GLU A 111 -18.59 1.83 7.16
N ASN A 112 -18.28 1.81 7.54
CA ASN A 112 -17.19 1.93 8.40
C ASN A 112 -16.07 1.40 8.48
N THR A 113 -16.06 1.42 8.18
CA THR A 113 -15.14 0.99 8.37
C THR A 113 -14.18 0.71 8.62
N CYS A 114 -14.25 1.01 8.67
CA CYS A 114 -13.44 0.55 9.17
C CYS A 114 -12.62 0.32 9.54
N THR A 115 -12.79 0.56 9.58
CA THR A 115 -12.13 0.20 10.15
C THR A 115 -11.22 -0.15 10.34
N ARG A 116 -11.48 0.02 10.32
CA ARG A 116 -10.75 -0.34 10.72
C ARG A 116 -9.82 -0.24 11.00
N ILE A 117 -9.78 0.29 11.21
CA ILE A 117 -9.15 0.28 11.73
C ILE A 117 -8.49 0.60 12.06
N ARG A 118 -8.73 1.16 12.14
CA ARG A 118 -8.45 1.26 12.80
C ARG A 118 -8.04 1.43 13.29
N GLU A 119 -8.03 1.84 13.27
CA GLU A 119 -7.95 1.69 14.02
C GLU A 119 -7.36 1.68 14.40
N LYS A 120 -7.35 2.12 14.37
CA LYS A 120 -7.06 1.86 15.02
C LYS A 120 -6.80 1.71 15.42
N GLY A 121 -6.61 1.94 15.15
CA GLY A 121 -6.77 1.52 15.82
C GLY A 121 -6.75 1.42 15.95
N GLU A 122 -6.82 1.56 15.90
CA GLU A 122 -7.20 1.03 16.37
C GLU A 122 -7.34 0.51 16.27
N SER A 123 -7.34 0.77 16.07
CA SER A 123 -7.60 -0.01 16.31
C SER A 123 -7.53 -0.47 16.25
N VAL A 124 -7.74 -0.29 16.15
CA VAL A 124 -7.98 -1.02 16.36
C VAL A 124 -8.02 -1.29 16.41
N GLU A 125 -8.25 -1.11 16.25
CA GLU A 125 -8.55 -1.62 16.55
C GLU A 125 -8.66 -1.84 16.62
#